data_9196f12b4423b61dd4f0fb9b4ca4bbe6
#
_entry.id   9196f12b4423b61dd4f0fb9b4ca4bbe6
#
_cell.length_a   1.000
_cell.length_b   1.000
_cell.length_c   1.000
_cell.angle_alpha   90.00
_cell.angle_beta   90.00
_cell.angle_gamma   90.00
#
_symmetry.space_group_name_H-M   'P 1'
#
loop_
_entity.id
_entity.type
_entity.pdbx_description
1 polymer ?
#
loop_
_entity_poly.entity_id
_entity_poly.type
_entity_poly.pdbx_seq_one_letter_code
_entity_poly.pdbx_strand_id
1 'polypeptide(L)'
;MHALHRSYRRRAAVIGVALTTLVGCSGSGAASSAQRADTDSARVIPAAQSPRTELARASDDTNTLVVYKSATCGCCKNWVEHMRQAGFTVVVHDTDDVQPVKDESGVPAALRSCHTAFVGKYVIEGHVPAPDVRRLLREHLAVAGLAVPGMPAGSPGMESATSERYDVMTFGGPGAQKVYASH
;
A
#
# COMPACT_ATOMS: atom_id res chain seq x y z
N MET A 1 40.71 -21.65 -15.48
CA MET A 1 41.66 -20.70 -16.06
C MET A 1 40.89 -19.51 -16.63
N HIS A 2 41.39 -18.33 -16.37
CA HIS A 2 40.98 -16.97 -16.76
C HIS A 2 39.88 -16.30 -15.94
N ALA A 3 40.37 -15.63 -14.89
CA ALA A 3 39.75 -14.53 -14.20
C ALA A 3 39.79 -13.26 -15.09
N LEU A 4 38.71 -12.49 -15.08
CA LEU A 4 38.73 -11.09 -15.53
C LEU A 4 38.15 -10.19 -14.43
N HIS A 5 39.08 -9.63 -13.67
CA HIS A 5 38.88 -8.45 -12.81
C HIS A 5 38.57 -7.24 -13.71
N ARG A 6 37.46 -6.56 -13.47
CA ARG A 6 37.18 -5.24 -14.00
C ARG A 6 37.07 -4.24 -12.83
N SER A 7 38.20 -3.60 -12.59
CA SER A 7 38.35 -2.48 -11.67
C SER A 7 37.60 -1.23 -12.20
N TYR A 8 36.67 -0.71 -11.42
CA TYR A 8 36.01 0.57 -11.70
C TYR A 8 36.72 1.70 -10.94
N ARG A 9 37.34 2.58 -11.68
CA ARG A 9 38.10 3.74 -11.20
C ARG A 9 37.12 4.84 -10.72
N ARG A 10 37.32 5.25 -9.47
CA ARG A 10 36.74 6.47 -8.89
C ARG A 10 37.34 7.70 -9.59
N ARG A 11 36.52 8.60 -10.07
CA ARG A 11 36.90 9.97 -10.41
C ARG A 11 36.26 10.91 -9.39
N ALA A 12 37.10 11.49 -8.58
CA ALA A 12 36.78 12.65 -7.75
C ALA A 12 36.82 13.91 -8.63
N ALA A 13 35.83 14.74 -8.56
CA ALA A 13 35.86 16.11 -9.08
C ALA A 13 35.56 17.06 -7.93
N VAL A 14 36.55 17.85 -7.60
CA VAL A 14 36.53 18.98 -6.68
C VAL A 14 36.40 20.25 -7.53
N ILE A 15 35.45 21.14 -7.25
CA ILE A 15 35.35 22.55 -7.70
C ILE A 15 34.23 23.12 -6.80
N GLY A 16 34.30 24.21 -6.07
CA GLY A 16 35.08 25.40 -6.12
C GLY A 16 34.19 26.45 -5.44
N VAL A 17 34.74 27.09 -4.42
CA VAL A 17 34.11 28.13 -3.60
C VAL A 17 33.97 29.40 -4.43
N ALA A 18 32.80 30.06 -4.39
CA ALA A 18 32.65 31.45 -4.77
C ALA A 18 31.82 32.18 -3.72
N LEU A 19 32.54 33.05 -3.00
CA LEU A 19 32.07 33.98 -2.01
C LEU A 19 31.71 35.29 -2.74
N THR A 20 30.45 35.77 -2.63
CA THR A 20 30.11 37.16 -2.99
C THR A 20 29.30 37.81 -1.89
N THR A 21 29.91 38.79 -1.28
CA THR A 21 29.36 39.80 -0.34
C THR A 21 28.78 40.99 -1.12
N LEU A 22 27.60 41.49 -0.73
CA LEU A 22 27.14 42.88 -0.95
C LEU A 22 26.00 43.14 0.06
N VAL A 23 26.28 43.94 1.08
CA VAL A 23 26.05 45.37 1.31
C VAL A 23 24.60 45.82 1.20
N GLY A 24 24.01 46.07 2.29
CA GLY A 24 23.16 47.01 2.96
C GLY A 24 22.18 47.88 2.17
N CYS A 25 21.00 48.03 2.75
CA CYS A 25 20.29 49.31 2.84
C CYS A 25 19.27 49.25 3.98
N SER A 26 19.48 50.19 4.92
CA SER A 26 18.56 50.55 5.97
C SER A 26 17.39 51.36 5.37
N GLY A 27 16.17 51.07 5.80
CA GLY A 27 15.00 51.90 5.51
C GLY A 27 14.00 51.81 6.65
N SER A 28 14.07 52.79 7.55
CA SER A 28 13.06 53.02 8.58
C SER A 28 11.79 53.60 7.95
N GLY A 29 10.63 53.08 8.31
CA GLY A 29 9.34 53.64 7.98
C GLY A 29 8.26 53.09 8.91
N ALA A 30 7.89 53.90 9.90
CA ALA A 30 6.79 53.66 10.81
C ALA A 30 5.44 53.88 10.16
N ALA A 31 4.46 53.13 10.54
CA ALA A 31 3.12 53.50 11.03
C ALA A 31 2.03 52.51 10.58
N SER A 32 1.48 51.87 11.56
CA SER A 32 0.05 51.71 11.91
C SER A 32 -0.94 51.40 10.78
N SER A 33 -1.47 50.20 10.82
CA SER A 33 -2.93 50.01 10.94
C SER A 33 -3.22 48.53 11.25
N ALA A 34 -3.93 48.37 12.34
CA ALA A 34 -4.46 47.06 12.75
C ALA A 34 -5.53 46.64 11.74
N GLN A 35 -5.21 45.60 10.96
CA GLN A 35 -6.22 44.82 10.27
C GLN A 35 -6.28 43.44 10.94
N ARG A 36 -7.40 43.24 11.62
CA ARG A 36 -7.80 41.90 12.06
C ARG A 36 -7.96 41.06 10.80
N ALA A 37 -6.99 40.21 10.52
CA ALA A 37 -7.17 39.14 9.58
C ALA A 37 -8.00 38.07 10.29
N ASP A 38 -9.22 37.89 9.82
CA ASP A 38 -10.02 36.71 10.07
C ASP A 38 -9.18 35.51 9.71
N THR A 39 -8.85 34.71 10.71
CA THR A 39 -8.25 33.41 10.49
C THR A 39 -9.34 32.52 9.90
N ASP A 40 -9.50 32.63 8.58
CA ASP A 40 -10.11 31.56 7.79
C ASP A 40 -9.27 30.32 8.02
N SER A 41 -9.79 29.50 8.93
CA SER A 41 -9.22 28.17 9.22
C SER A 41 -9.46 27.33 7.96
N ALA A 42 -8.64 27.54 6.96
CA ALA A 42 -8.59 26.67 5.79
C ALA A 42 -8.40 25.26 6.32
N ARG A 43 -9.52 24.55 6.35
CA ARG A 43 -9.60 23.11 6.64
C ARG A 43 -8.70 22.43 5.60
N VAL A 44 -7.44 22.19 6.00
CA VAL A 44 -6.51 21.40 5.20
C VAL A 44 -7.15 20.02 5.06
N ILE A 45 -7.79 19.81 3.91
CA ILE A 45 -8.21 18.47 3.50
C ILE A 45 -6.91 17.69 3.38
N PRO A 46 -6.68 16.62 4.18
CA PRO A 46 -5.47 15.84 4.04
C PRO A 46 -5.42 15.33 2.60
N ALA A 47 -4.35 15.66 1.89
CA ALA A 47 -4.07 15.10 0.58
C ALA A 47 -4.24 13.59 0.66
N ALA A 48 -4.94 13.00 -0.33
CA ALA A 48 -5.16 11.57 -0.43
C ALA A 48 -3.83 10.86 -0.15
N GLN A 49 -3.80 10.08 0.93
CA GLN A 49 -2.56 9.47 1.39
C GLN A 49 -2.19 8.39 0.38
N SER A 50 -0.95 8.41 -0.10
CA SER A 50 -0.45 7.38 -1.00
C SER A 50 -0.60 5.99 -0.35
N PRO A 51 -0.96 4.94 -1.10
CA PRO A 51 -1.00 3.56 -0.61
C PRO A 51 0.27 3.13 0.15
N ARG A 52 1.42 3.68 -0.22
CA ARG A 52 2.69 3.50 0.49
C ARG A 52 2.68 4.06 1.91
N THR A 53 2.02 5.19 2.11
CA THR A 53 1.91 5.82 3.44
C THR A 53 0.94 5.01 4.31
N GLU A 54 -0.11 4.47 3.74
CA GLU A 54 -1.04 3.57 4.41
C GLU A 54 -0.37 2.24 4.79
N LEU A 55 0.41 1.65 3.89
CA LEU A 55 1.20 0.45 4.17
C LEU A 55 2.19 0.69 5.32
N ALA A 56 2.86 1.85 5.34
CA ALA A 56 3.78 2.21 6.42
C ALA A 56 3.06 2.36 7.78
N ARG A 57 1.82 2.86 7.79
CA ARG A 57 1.01 2.97 9.01
C ARG A 57 0.42 1.64 9.46
N ALA A 58 0.01 0.80 8.51
CA ALA A 58 -0.51 -0.53 8.80
C ALA A 58 0.58 -1.50 9.29
N SER A 59 1.87 -1.15 9.11
CA SER A 59 2.99 -2.05 9.47
C SER A 59 3.06 -2.42 10.95
N ASP A 60 2.52 -1.58 11.83
CA ASP A 60 2.54 -1.80 13.28
C ASP A 60 1.23 -2.40 13.82
N ASP A 61 0.13 -2.31 13.05
CA ASP A 61 -1.19 -2.84 13.44
C ASP A 61 -1.56 -4.07 12.58
N THR A 62 -1.45 -5.24 13.19
CA THR A 62 -1.80 -6.52 12.54
C THR A 62 -3.29 -6.85 12.63
N ASN A 63 -4.12 -5.98 13.21
CA ASN A 63 -5.57 -6.18 13.30
C ASN A 63 -6.38 -5.24 12.42
N THR A 64 -5.78 -4.17 11.87
CA THR A 64 -6.45 -3.26 10.96
C THR A 64 -6.09 -3.57 9.51
N LEU A 65 -7.13 -3.79 8.69
CA LEU A 65 -7.06 -3.92 7.23
C LEU A 65 -7.44 -2.59 6.58
N VAL A 66 -6.59 -2.09 5.69
CA VAL A 66 -6.90 -0.94 4.82
C VAL A 66 -7.18 -1.47 3.43
N VAL A 67 -8.40 -1.29 2.91
CA VAL A 67 -8.90 -1.92 1.67
C VAL A 67 -9.18 -0.88 0.61
N TYR A 68 -8.62 -1.06 -0.57
CA TYR A 68 -8.90 -0.27 -1.77
C TYR A 68 -9.75 -1.10 -2.75
N LYS A 69 -10.93 -0.60 -3.09
CA LYS A 69 -11.88 -1.28 -3.97
C LYS A 69 -12.75 -0.28 -4.75
N SER A 70 -13.44 -0.74 -5.78
CA SER A 70 -14.50 0.06 -6.41
C SER A 70 -15.72 0.17 -5.50
N ALA A 71 -16.33 1.37 -5.44
CA ALA A 71 -17.57 1.62 -4.68
C ALA A 71 -18.72 0.68 -5.11
N THR A 72 -18.76 0.26 -6.37
CA THR A 72 -19.80 -0.59 -6.95
C THR A 72 -19.51 -2.09 -6.84
N CYS A 73 -18.32 -2.49 -6.37
CA CYS A 73 -17.92 -3.88 -6.23
C CYS A 73 -18.68 -4.59 -5.11
N GLY A 74 -19.70 -5.37 -5.45
CA GLY A 74 -20.52 -6.12 -4.48
C GLY A 74 -19.74 -7.20 -3.74
N CYS A 75 -19.01 -8.04 -4.48
CA CYS A 75 -18.20 -9.12 -3.89
C CYS A 75 -17.10 -8.58 -2.97
N CYS A 76 -16.52 -7.41 -3.29
CA CYS A 76 -15.56 -6.76 -2.42
C CYS A 76 -16.20 -6.31 -1.07
N LYS A 77 -17.46 -5.83 -1.09
CA LYS A 77 -18.20 -5.50 0.13
C LYS A 77 -18.42 -6.74 0.99
N ASN A 78 -18.78 -7.85 0.38
CA ASN A 78 -18.99 -9.10 1.09
C ASN A 78 -17.67 -9.61 1.70
N TRP A 79 -16.53 -9.49 0.99
CA TRP A 79 -15.23 -9.83 1.53
C TRP A 79 -14.84 -8.94 2.72
N VAL A 80 -15.09 -7.64 2.65
CA VAL A 80 -14.89 -6.70 3.77
C VAL A 80 -15.71 -7.15 5.00
N GLU A 81 -16.95 -7.56 4.79
CA GLU A 81 -17.80 -8.06 5.87
C GLU A 81 -17.27 -9.38 6.46
N HIS A 82 -16.81 -10.31 5.61
CA HIS A 82 -16.13 -11.54 6.04
C HIS A 82 -14.93 -11.22 6.95
N MET A 83 -14.11 -10.21 6.61
CA MET A 83 -12.99 -9.81 7.44
C MET A 83 -13.43 -9.19 8.77
N ARG A 84 -14.49 -8.37 8.78
CA ARG A 84 -15.06 -7.82 10.00
C ARG A 84 -15.59 -8.91 10.93
N GLN A 85 -16.33 -9.88 10.39
CA GLN A 85 -16.84 -11.03 11.16
C GLN A 85 -15.70 -11.88 11.72
N ALA A 86 -14.57 -11.95 11.04
CA ALA A 86 -13.36 -12.58 11.56
C ALA A 86 -12.62 -11.73 12.62
N GLY A 87 -13.13 -10.54 12.96
CA GLY A 87 -12.62 -9.68 14.03
C GLY A 87 -11.51 -8.71 13.60
N PHE A 88 -11.35 -8.46 12.30
CA PHE A 88 -10.50 -7.37 11.82
C PHE A 88 -11.24 -6.03 11.88
N THR A 89 -10.51 -4.97 12.24
CA THR A 89 -10.93 -3.60 11.95
C THR A 89 -10.69 -3.33 10.47
N VAL A 90 -11.72 -2.84 9.74
CA VAL A 90 -11.56 -2.63 8.29
C VAL A 90 -11.86 -1.18 7.91
N VAL A 91 -10.84 -0.50 7.41
CA VAL A 91 -10.91 0.82 6.79
C VAL A 91 -11.04 0.64 5.28
N VAL A 92 -12.02 1.27 4.66
CA VAL A 92 -12.30 1.12 3.22
C VAL A 92 -12.07 2.44 2.50
N HIS A 93 -11.30 2.39 1.43
CA HIS A 93 -11.12 3.45 0.45
C HIS A 93 -11.76 3.04 -0.88
N ASP A 94 -12.85 3.69 -1.21
CA ASP A 94 -13.47 3.51 -2.53
C ASP A 94 -12.69 4.33 -3.57
N THR A 95 -12.38 3.71 -4.70
CA THR A 95 -11.66 4.34 -5.82
C THR A 95 -12.28 3.90 -7.15
N ASP A 96 -12.21 4.76 -8.16
CA ASP A 96 -12.69 4.44 -9.52
C ASP A 96 -11.72 3.50 -10.24
N ASP A 97 -10.43 3.52 -9.87
CA ASP A 97 -9.41 2.64 -10.42
C ASP A 97 -8.49 2.10 -9.32
N VAL A 98 -8.45 0.78 -9.17
CA VAL A 98 -7.58 0.09 -8.22
C VAL A 98 -6.22 -0.32 -8.83
N GLN A 99 -6.00 -0.12 -10.14
CA GLN A 99 -4.77 -0.57 -10.79
C GLN A 99 -3.53 0.15 -10.26
N PRO A 100 -3.53 1.49 -10.04
CA PRO A 100 -2.38 2.18 -9.47
C PRO A 100 -1.96 1.59 -8.11
N VAL A 101 -2.94 1.23 -7.25
CA VAL A 101 -2.68 0.60 -5.95
C VAL A 101 -1.96 -0.73 -6.11
N LYS A 102 -2.38 -1.56 -7.07
CA LYS A 102 -1.77 -2.86 -7.37
C LYS A 102 -0.35 -2.72 -7.91
N ASP A 103 -0.13 -1.74 -8.79
CA ASP A 103 1.17 -1.46 -9.38
C ASP A 103 2.18 -1.00 -8.31
N GLU A 104 1.79 -0.04 -7.48
CA GLU A 104 2.61 0.49 -6.39
C GLU A 104 2.90 -0.56 -5.31
N SER A 105 1.98 -1.51 -5.11
CA SER A 105 2.11 -2.60 -4.14
C SER A 105 2.87 -3.81 -4.69
N GLY A 106 3.27 -3.78 -5.97
CA GLY A 106 4.01 -4.86 -6.60
C GLY A 106 3.21 -6.15 -6.80
N VAL A 107 1.87 -6.05 -6.93
CA VAL A 107 1.02 -7.21 -7.21
C VAL A 107 1.25 -7.68 -8.64
N PRO A 108 1.76 -8.92 -8.85
CA PRO A 108 1.99 -9.44 -10.20
C PRO A 108 0.69 -9.49 -11.01
N ALA A 109 0.74 -9.11 -12.28
CA ALA A 109 -0.44 -9.06 -13.14
C ALA A 109 -1.24 -10.38 -13.17
N ALA A 110 -0.55 -11.52 -13.15
CA ALA A 110 -1.18 -12.86 -13.15
C ALA A 110 -1.91 -13.20 -11.84
N LEU A 111 -1.68 -12.45 -10.75
CA LEU A 111 -2.28 -12.69 -9.45
C LEU A 111 -3.35 -11.66 -9.08
N ARG A 112 -3.66 -10.71 -9.97
CA ARG A 112 -4.60 -9.63 -9.69
C ARG A 112 -6.05 -10.11 -9.60
N SER A 113 -6.78 -9.44 -8.72
CA SER A 113 -8.20 -9.64 -8.45
C SER A 113 -8.92 -8.27 -8.39
N CYS A 114 -10.09 -8.19 -7.75
CA CYS A 114 -10.95 -7.00 -7.78
C CYS A 114 -10.60 -5.94 -6.72
N HIS A 115 -9.87 -6.26 -5.67
CA HIS A 115 -9.47 -5.32 -4.61
C HIS A 115 -8.09 -5.65 -4.07
N THR A 116 -7.49 -4.68 -3.39
CA THR A 116 -6.20 -4.83 -2.70
C THR A 116 -6.34 -4.31 -1.28
N ALA A 117 -5.80 -5.04 -0.31
CA ALA A 117 -5.80 -4.64 1.08
C ALA A 117 -4.39 -4.70 1.68
N PHE A 118 -4.20 -3.95 2.77
CA PHE A 118 -2.97 -3.90 3.53
C PHE A 118 -3.24 -4.29 4.98
N VAL A 119 -2.37 -5.12 5.56
CA VAL A 119 -2.42 -5.49 6.98
C VAL A 119 -1.01 -5.78 7.49
N GLY A 120 -0.61 -5.14 8.56
CA GLY A 120 0.78 -5.19 8.97
C GLY A 120 1.69 -4.79 7.80
N LYS A 121 2.72 -5.57 7.53
CA LYS A 121 3.63 -5.36 6.39
C LYS A 121 3.17 -6.01 5.08
N TYR A 122 1.98 -6.63 5.06
CA TYR A 122 1.55 -7.50 3.96
C TYR A 122 0.49 -6.87 3.08
N VAL A 123 0.53 -7.23 1.81
CA VAL A 123 -0.51 -6.95 0.82
C VAL A 123 -1.39 -8.19 0.67
N ILE A 124 -2.69 -7.99 0.69
CA ILE A 124 -3.70 -9.03 0.49
C ILE A 124 -4.48 -8.69 -0.78
N GLU A 125 -4.35 -9.54 -1.78
CA GLU A 125 -4.96 -9.33 -3.09
C GLU A 125 -6.16 -10.25 -3.28
N GLY A 126 -7.34 -9.67 -3.50
CA GLY A 126 -8.57 -10.41 -3.78
C GLY A 126 -9.12 -11.18 -2.57
N HIS A 127 -9.81 -12.26 -2.85
CA HIS A 127 -10.70 -12.97 -1.93
C HIS A 127 -10.00 -13.96 -1.00
N VAL A 128 -8.84 -13.56 -0.42
CA VAL A 128 -8.08 -14.38 0.53
C VAL A 128 -8.90 -14.60 1.81
N PRO A 129 -9.06 -15.87 2.27
CA PRO A 129 -9.78 -16.16 3.50
C PRO A 129 -9.12 -15.55 4.75
N ALA A 130 -9.94 -15.07 5.68
CA ALA A 130 -9.45 -14.49 6.94
C ALA A 130 -8.55 -15.42 7.77
N PRO A 131 -8.79 -16.74 7.85
CA PRO A 131 -7.87 -17.66 8.51
C PRO A 131 -6.46 -17.66 7.91
N ASP A 132 -6.33 -17.55 6.58
CA ASP A 132 -5.05 -17.50 5.89
C ASP A 132 -4.31 -16.19 6.16
N VAL A 133 -5.03 -15.06 6.18
CA VAL A 133 -4.46 -13.77 6.58
C VAL A 133 -3.95 -13.84 8.02
N ARG A 134 -4.72 -14.36 8.95
CA ARG A 134 -4.28 -14.54 10.34
C ARG A 134 -3.09 -15.49 10.47
N ARG A 135 -3.04 -16.54 9.66
CA ARG A 135 -1.92 -17.47 9.62
C ARG A 135 -0.66 -16.75 9.11
N LEU A 136 -0.74 -15.99 8.02
CA LEU A 136 0.37 -15.19 7.48
C LEU A 136 0.95 -14.23 8.53
N LEU A 137 0.07 -13.55 9.27
CA LEU A 137 0.48 -12.61 10.32
C LEU A 137 1.22 -13.31 11.45
N ARG A 138 0.83 -14.54 11.83
CA ARG A 138 1.53 -15.32 12.87
C ARG A 138 2.85 -15.92 12.37
N GLU A 139 2.91 -16.34 11.12
CA GLU A 139 4.10 -17.01 10.54
C GLU A 139 5.21 -16.02 10.17
N HIS A 140 4.90 -14.72 10.04
CA HIS A 140 5.85 -13.66 9.69
C HIS A 140 6.68 -13.95 8.44
N LEU A 141 6.07 -14.58 7.42
CA LEU A 141 6.78 -15.01 6.21
C LEU A 141 7.50 -13.85 5.52
N ALA A 142 8.63 -14.18 4.87
CA ALA A 142 9.41 -13.24 4.07
C ALA A 142 8.84 -13.13 2.63
N VAL A 143 7.58 -12.69 2.52
CA VAL A 143 6.84 -12.46 1.27
C VAL A 143 6.23 -11.07 1.30
N ALA A 144 5.86 -10.51 0.14
CA ALA A 144 5.13 -9.25 0.09
C ALA A 144 3.66 -9.43 0.46
N GLY A 145 3.05 -10.58 0.14
CA GLY A 145 1.66 -10.82 0.45
C GLY A 145 1.08 -12.14 -0.05
N LEU A 146 -0.24 -12.23 0.09
CA LEU A 146 -1.08 -13.34 -0.41
C LEU A 146 -2.03 -12.84 -1.49
N ALA A 147 -2.36 -13.69 -2.44
CA ALA A 147 -3.32 -13.41 -3.49
C ALA A 147 -4.23 -14.61 -3.76
N VAL A 148 -5.51 -14.35 -4.03
CA VAL A 148 -6.43 -15.25 -4.73
C VAL A 148 -6.64 -14.66 -6.11
N PRO A 149 -6.05 -15.26 -7.16
CA PRO A 149 -6.17 -14.73 -8.53
C PRO A 149 -7.62 -14.80 -9.02
N GLY A 150 -8.06 -13.74 -9.71
CA GLY A 150 -9.42 -13.69 -10.21
C GLY A 150 -10.48 -13.59 -9.11
N MET A 151 -11.62 -14.25 -9.32
CA MET A 151 -12.78 -14.23 -8.41
C MET A 151 -13.44 -15.62 -8.39
N PRO A 152 -12.75 -16.65 -7.83
CA PRO A 152 -13.29 -18.02 -7.87
C PRO A 152 -14.56 -18.13 -7.04
N ALA A 153 -15.56 -18.85 -7.60
CA ALA A 153 -16.80 -19.13 -6.91
C ALA A 153 -16.56 -19.92 -5.63
N GLY A 154 -17.18 -19.52 -4.52
CA GLY A 154 -16.99 -20.12 -3.21
C GLY A 154 -15.88 -19.50 -2.37
N SER A 155 -15.03 -18.60 -2.92
CA SER A 155 -14.13 -17.81 -2.09
C SER A 155 -14.91 -16.77 -1.27
N PRO A 156 -14.37 -16.28 -0.14
CA PRO A 156 -15.08 -15.32 0.71
C PRO A 156 -15.53 -14.07 -0.04
N GLY A 157 -16.81 -13.75 0.02
CA GLY A 157 -17.45 -12.67 -0.75
C GLY A 157 -17.90 -13.07 -2.14
N MET A 158 -17.58 -14.30 -2.57
CA MET A 158 -18.00 -14.92 -3.83
C MET A 158 -18.80 -16.21 -3.57
N GLU A 159 -19.55 -16.23 -2.47
CA GLU A 159 -20.38 -17.36 -2.07
C GLU A 159 -21.34 -17.75 -3.20
N SER A 160 -21.41 -19.03 -3.53
CA SER A 160 -22.19 -19.58 -4.63
C SER A 160 -22.72 -20.97 -4.27
N ALA A 161 -23.78 -21.40 -4.93
CA ALA A 161 -24.32 -22.76 -4.80
C ALA A 161 -23.30 -23.83 -5.29
N THR A 162 -22.41 -23.44 -6.18
CA THR A 162 -21.29 -24.28 -6.63
C THR A 162 -19.99 -23.58 -6.27
N SER A 163 -19.06 -24.30 -5.65
CA SER A 163 -17.73 -23.79 -5.35
C SER A 163 -16.70 -24.34 -6.33
N GLU A 164 -15.72 -23.53 -6.66
CA GLU A 164 -14.55 -23.93 -7.42
C GLU A 164 -13.38 -24.14 -6.44
N ARG A 165 -12.48 -25.04 -6.79
CA ARG A 165 -11.21 -25.14 -6.09
C ARG A 165 -10.35 -23.93 -6.44
N TYR A 166 -9.73 -23.30 -5.45
CA TYR A 166 -8.82 -22.20 -5.67
C TYR A 166 -7.62 -22.25 -4.73
N ASP A 167 -6.54 -21.65 -5.17
CA ASP A 167 -5.31 -21.54 -4.41
C ASP A 167 -5.09 -20.11 -3.91
N VAL A 168 -4.63 -20.02 -2.67
CA VAL A 168 -4.04 -18.81 -2.11
C VAL A 168 -2.55 -18.86 -2.44
N MET A 169 -2.07 -17.87 -3.17
CA MET A 169 -0.68 -17.77 -3.65
C MET A 169 0.11 -16.77 -2.84
N THR A 170 1.38 -17.07 -2.56
CA THR A 170 2.32 -16.05 -2.06
C THR A 170 2.88 -15.22 -3.22
N PHE A 171 3.22 -13.96 -2.96
CA PHE A 171 3.97 -13.15 -3.93
C PHE A 171 5.01 -12.24 -3.25
N GLY A 172 6.02 -11.83 -4.02
CA GLY A 172 7.14 -11.02 -3.55
C GLY A 172 8.06 -11.75 -2.57
N GLY A 173 9.36 -11.48 -2.68
CA GLY A 173 10.39 -12.11 -1.83
C GLY A 173 10.76 -13.54 -2.20
N PRO A 174 11.63 -14.19 -1.40
CA PRO A 174 12.17 -15.53 -1.70
C PRO A 174 11.14 -16.66 -1.72
N GLY A 175 9.98 -16.46 -1.09
CA GLY A 175 8.86 -17.41 -1.07
C GLY A 175 7.77 -17.15 -2.09
N ALA A 176 8.04 -16.32 -3.12
CA ALA A 176 7.04 -15.89 -4.08
C ALA A 176 6.54 -17.02 -4.99
N GLN A 177 5.28 -16.84 -5.45
CA GLN A 177 4.60 -17.70 -6.43
C GLN A 177 4.51 -19.18 -6.01
N LYS A 178 4.27 -19.42 -4.72
CA LYS A 178 3.98 -20.73 -4.17
C LYS A 178 2.54 -20.79 -3.69
N VAL A 179 1.94 -21.97 -3.79
CA VAL A 179 0.65 -22.23 -3.14
C VAL A 179 0.86 -22.17 -1.63
N TYR A 180 0.11 -21.28 -0.98
CA TYR A 180 0.08 -21.12 0.48
C TYR A 180 -1.00 -21.96 1.13
N ALA A 181 -2.17 -22.00 0.51
CA ALA A 181 -3.31 -22.83 0.91
C ALA A 181 -4.14 -23.18 -0.33
N SER A 182 -4.91 -24.27 -0.25
CA SER A 182 -5.90 -24.68 -1.26
C SER A 182 -7.26 -24.88 -0.59
N HIS A 183 -8.32 -24.45 -1.24
CA HIS A 183 -9.69 -24.46 -0.75
C HIS A 183 -10.65 -25.11 -1.72
#